data_950c2b90fd475f744af1b0e63a0d6d0c
#
_entry.id   950c2b90fd475f744af1b0e63a0d6d0c
#
_cell.length_a   1.000
_cell.length_b   1.000
_cell.length_c   1.000
_cell.angle_alpha   90.00
_cell.angle_beta   90.00
_cell.angle_gamma   90.00
#
_symmetry.space_group_name_H-M   'P 1'
#
loop_
_entity.id
_entity.type
_entity.pdbx_description
1 polymer ?
#
loop_
_entity_poly.entity_id
_entity_poly.type
_entity_poly.pdbx_seq_one_letter_code
_entity_poly.pdbx_strand_id
1 'polypeptide(L)'
;METAKAIKTIKVQWNAISGRWTVTTLEQMAAGSERSAPSLASWAETQADLTPVRLILSACNYATHWVSLPGVSNRHLARALPYALEEGLINDLSDYLILPAGSEGKKVRAYVIGNDLIERLLEECELHHLQVRELIPETQLLPQDVPVMLRQGQGWAMRIPGIFEGWVTDSAMTPVLESLFDHGDEEQAAHQVTGLQIMAPQLDQAQLLKTTLESSFAGVFAGIELLANDGSQLRQQRLQGKLTNLLTGRFQVREVAEDKPPVWWRGLAAVAAVWLVTATLYLFIDNYTLKQQSQQVRAEAISLYKNLFPGERIRSLERQIKAKLDGGDNTDGAGFISTTGVLARVYAAQGLQKQVQLMSLRFNDRLQELVIEVRAGNLNELQTLRAALEKEGLVAEVASATNDKDGVKGRIKIGGSA
;
A
#
# COMPACT_ATOMS: atom_id res chain seq x y z
N MET A 1 7.82 -8.61 12.48
CA MET A 1 8.50 -7.95 11.34
C MET A 1 9.22 -9.03 10.58
N GLU A 2 8.60 -9.55 9.55
CA GLU A 2 9.21 -10.51 8.63
C GLU A 2 10.20 -9.71 7.79
N THR A 3 11.48 -9.99 7.92
CA THR A 3 12.52 -9.41 7.09
C THR A 3 12.22 -9.79 5.65
N ALA A 4 11.97 -8.81 4.78
CA ALA A 4 11.77 -9.03 3.36
C ALA A 4 12.90 -9.94 2.85
N LYS A 5 12.56 -11.15 2.41
CA LYS A 5 13.54 -12.09 1.87
C LYS A 5 14.22 -11.44 0.68
N ALA A 6 15.54 -11.40 0.68
CA ALA A 6 16.32 -10.86 -0.43
C ALA A 6 16.01 -11.64 -1.72
N ILE A 7 15.75 -10.92 -2.80
CA ILE A 7 15.49 -11.52 -4.12
C ILE A 7 16.78 -12.19 -4.61
N LYS A 8 16.71 -13.50 -4.86
CA LYS A 8 17.84 -14.25 -5.44
C LYS A 8 17.79 -14.17 -6.95
N THR A 9 18.90 -13.81 -7.55
CA THR A 9 19.05 -13.73 -9.01
C THR A 9 19.84 -14.93 -9.52
N ILE A 10 19.23 -15.69 -10.43
CA ILE A 10 19.83 -16.89 -11.03
C ILE A 10 19.60 -16.91 -12.54
N LYS A 11 20.56 -17.44 -13.29
CA LYS A 11 20.42 -17.76 -14.71
C LYS A 11 19.83 -19.14 -14.85
N VAL A 12 18.82 -19.28 -15.71
CA VAL A 12 18.16 -20.54 -16.05
C VAL A 12 18.37 -20.85 -17.53
N GLN A 13 18.68 -22.10 -17.79
CA GLN A 13 18.89 -22.60 -19.14
C GLN A 13 18.19 -23.95 -19.31
N TRP A 14 17.33 -24.06 -20.32
CA TRP A 14 16.78 -25.33 -20.74
C TRP A 14 17.81 -26.13 -21.49
N ASN A 15 18.08 -27.34 -21.02
CA ASN A 15 18.94 -28.28 -21.74
C ASN A 15 18.06 -29.31 -22.44
N ALA A 16 17.96 -29.19 -23.75
CA ALA A 16 17.11 -30.07 -24.57
C ALA A 16 17.56 -31.54 -24.55
N ILE A 17 18.85 -31.82 -24.31
CA ILE A 17 19.38 -33.18 -24.28
C ILE A 17 18.95 -33.88 -22.98
N SER A 18 19.08 -33.21 -21.85
CA SER A 18 18.69 -33.78 -20.54
C SER A 18 17.22 -33.57 -20.20
N GLY A 19 16.50 -32.73 -20.94
CA GLY A 19 15.10 -32.37 -20.67
C GLY A 19 14.91 -31.69 -19.31
N ARG A 20 15.88 -30.90 -18.86
CA ARG A 20 15.90 -30.26 -17.52
C ARG A 20 16.37 -28.81 -17.57
N TRP A 21 15.85 -28.02 -16.65
CA TRP A 21 16.39 -26.70 -16.38
C TRP A 21 17.66 -26.79 -15.55
N THR A 22 18.71 -26.10 -15.97
CA THR A 22 19.96 -25.93 -15.22
C THR A 22 20.04 -24.52 -14.67
N VAL A 23 20.65 -24.37 -13.50
CA VAL A 23 20.76 -23.11 -12.78
C VAL A 23 22.23 -22.71 -12.63
N THR A 24 22.52 -21.47 -12.94
CA THR A 24 23.82 -20.86 -12.66
C THR A 24 23.62 -19.62 -11.80
N THR A 25 24.24 -19.57 -10.65
CA THR A 25 24.21 -18.38 -9.79
C THR A 25 25.09 -17.27 -10.36
N LEU A 26 24.87 -16.02 -9.94
CA LEU A 26 25.71 -14.89 -10.39
C LEU A 26 27.20 -15.10 -10.09
N GLU A 27 27.52 -15.74 -8.96
CA GLU A 27 28.90 -16.07 -8.57
C GLU A 27 29.52 -17.13 -9.51
N GLN A 28 28.74 -18.15 -9.90
CA GLN A 28 29.17 -19.18 -10.86
C GLN A 28 29.34 -18.62 -12.27
N MET A 29 28.46 -17.68 -12.66
CA MET A 29 28.61 -16.94 -13.93
C MET A 29 29.91 -16.14 -13.95
N ALA A 30 30.29 -15.55 -12.83
CA ALA A 30 31.54 -14.80 -12.67
C ALA A 30 32.78 -15.73 -12.72
N ALA A 31 32.66 -16.92 -12.14
CA ALA A 31 33.77 -17.89 -12.12
C ALA A 31 33.96 -18.67 -13.42
N GLY A 32 33.08 -18.49 -14.41
CA GLY A 32 33.07 -19.27 -15.67
C GLY A 32 32.75 -20.76 -15.47
N SER A 33 32.20 -21.14 -14.32
CA SER A 33 31.98 -22.53 -13.90
C SER A 33 30.61 -23.08 -14.36
N GLU A 34 30.15 -22.73 -15.56
CA GLU A 34 28.85 -23.18 -16.07
C GLU A 34 28.77 -24.68 -16.39
N ARG A 35 29.93 -25.38 -16.46
CA ARG A 35 29.98 -26.80 -16.83
C ARG A 35 29.34 -27.77 -15.83
N SER A 36 29.14 -27.37 -14.58
CA SER A 36 28.59 -28.19 -13.50
C SER A 36 27.37 -27.53 -12.87
N ALA A 37 26.51 -26.95 -13.70
CA ALA A 37 25.30 -26.28 -13.22
C ALA A 37 24.29 -27.33 -12.67
N PRO A 38 23.80 -27.19 -11.42
CA PRO A 38 22.79 -28.06 -10.87
C PRO A 38 21.45 -27.91 -11.62
N SER A 39 20.57 -28.89 -11.51
CA SER A 39 19.20 -28.74 -11.98
C SER A 39 18.46 -27.69 -11.13
N LEU A 40 17.40 -27.08 -11.71
CA LEU A 40 16.56 -26.15 -10.98
C LEU A 40 15.94 -26.81 -9.73
N ALA A 41 15.48 -28.05 -9.87
CA ALA A 41 14.98 -28.86 -8.76
C ALA A 41 16.01 -28.99 -7.63
N SER A 42 17.22 -29.45 -7.95
CA SER A 42 18.28 -29.65 -6.95
C SER A 42 18.74 -28.32 -6.30
N TRP A 43 18.76 -27.24 -7.06
CA TRP A 43 19.04 -25.93 -6.50
C TRP A 43 17.91 -25.45 -5.58
N ALA A 44 16.66 -25.64 -5.98
CA ALA A 44 15.50 -25.21 -5.21
C ALA A 44 15.39 -25.90 -3.85
N GLU A 45 15.75 -27.21 -3.75
CA GLU A 45 15.80 -27.94 -2.49
C GLU A 45 16.74 -27.30 -1.44
N THR A 46 17.71 -26.53 -1.88
CA THR A 46 18.63 -25.80 -0.98
C THR A 46 18.04 -24.45 -0.51
N GLN A 47 16.90 -24.05 -1.03
CA GLN A 47 16.28 -22.76 -0.74
C GLN A 47 15.16 -22.92 0.30
N ALA A 48 14.83 -21.81 0.95
CA ALA A 48 13.65 -21.78 1.82
C ALA A 48 12.38 -21.66 0.96
N ASP A 49 11.28 -22.20 1.46
CA ASP A 49 9.97 -22.05 0.82
C ASP A 49 9.64 -20.59 0.53
N LEU A 50 8.96 -20.36 -0.59
CA LEU A 50 8.57 -19.03 -1.05
C LEU A 50 9.75 -18.06 -1.19
N THR A 51 10.92 -18.57 -1.60
CA THR A 51 12.06 -17.70 -1.90
C THR A 51 11.77 -16.87 -3.14
N PRO A 52 11.82 -15.52 -3.06
CA PRO A 52 11.62 -14.68 -4.23
C PRO A 52 12.83 -14.77 -5.16
N VAL A 53 12.57 -15.09 -6.44
CA VAL A 53 13.61 -15.27 -7.44
C VAL A 53 13.41 -14.34 -8.64
N ARG A 54 14.51 -13.79 -9.13
CA ARG A 54 14.63 -13.14 -10.43
C ARG A 54 15.37 -14.10 -11.35
N LEU A 55 14.74 -14.49 -12.43
CA LEU A 55 15.29 -15.42 -13.38
C LEU A 55 15.92 -14.67 -14.56
N ILE A 56 17.10 -15.08 -14.96
CA ILE A 56 17.77 -14.65 -16.19
C ILE A 56 17.63 -15.80 -17.19
N LEU A 57 16.85 -15.62 -18.23
CA LEU A 57 16.70 -16.63 -19.29
C LEU A 57 17.94 -16.63 -20.16
N SER A 58 18.57 -17.79 -20.29
CA SER A 58 19.76 -17.93 -21.12
C SER A 58 19.48 -17.57 -22.59
N ALA A 59 20.41 -16.91 -23.22
CA ALA A 59 20.31 -16.46 -24.61
C ALA A 59 20.15 -17.59 -25.63
N CYS A 60 20.43 -18.84 -25.27
CA CYS A 60 20.16 -20.00 -26.13
C CYS A 60 18.70 -20.47 -26.10
N ASN A 61 17.87 -19.93 -25.22
CA ASN A 61 16.48 -20.34 -25.03
C ASN A 61 15.46 -19.38 -25.64
N TYR A 62 15.89 -18.35 -26.33
CA TYR A 62 15.02 -17.43 -27.08
C TYR A 62 15.74 -16.90 -28.30
N ALA A 63 14.97 -16.39 -29.25
CA ALA A 63 15.50 -15.70 -30.42
C ALA A 63 15.29 -14.19 -30.30
N THR A 64 16.21 -13.43 -30.91
CA THR A 64 16.06 -11.98 -31.05
C THR A 64 16.00 -11.65 -32.53
N HIS A 65 14.96 -10.94 -32.92
CA HIS A 65 14.75 -10.50 -34.30
C HIS A 65 14.80 -8.98 -34.41
N TRP A 66 15.33 -8.50 -35.53
CA TRP A 66 15.37 -7.10 -35.88
C TRP A 66 14.44 -6.85 -37.06
N VAL A 67 13.34 -6.13 -36.83
CA VAL A 67 12.27 -5.93 -37.81
C VAL A 67 12.16 -4.46 -38.18
N SER A 68 12.11 -4.16 -39.47
CA SER A 68 11.84 -2.79 -39.95
C SER A 68 10.33 -2.55 -39.96
N LEU A 69 9.85 -1.62 -39.16
CA LEU A 69 8.43 -1.25 -39.06
C LEU A 69 8.26 0.27 -39.27
N PRO A 70 8.45 0.77 -40.49
CA PRO A 70 8.35 2.20 -40.75
C PRO A 70 6.93 2.71 -40.52
N GLY A 71 6.80 3.82 -39.79
CA GLY A 71 5.51 4.47 -39.55
C GLY A 71 4.65 3.88 -38.44
N VAL A 72 5.08 2.81 -37.76
CA VAL A 72 4.36 2.22 -36.61
C VAL A 72 4.75 2.94 -35.34
N SER A 73 3.76 3.51 -34.65
CA SER A 73 3.99 4.14 -33.32
C SER A 73 4.25 3.10 -32.23
N ASN A 74 4.98 3.49 -31.17
CA ASN A 74 5.32 2.60 -30.03
C ASN A 74 4.10 1.91 -29.41
N ARG A 75 2.92 2.54 -29.45
CA ARG A 75 1.67 1.97 -28.92
C ARG A 75 1.15 0.77 -29.73
N HIS A 76 1.51 0.71 -31.02
CA HIS A 76 1.04 -0.32 -31.93
C HIS A 76 2.09 -1.39 -32.21
N LEU A 77 3.34 -1.20 -31.74
CA LEU A 77 4.44 -2.15 -31.98
C LEU A 77 4.10 -3.56 -31.52
N ALA A 78 3.58 -3.73 -30.31
CA ALA A 78 3.23 -5.03 -29.76
C ALA A 78 2.18 -5.78 -30.59
N ARG A 79 1.34 -5.07 -31.34
CA ARG A 79 0.32 -5.66 -32.23
C ARG A 79 0.85 -5.93 -33.65
N ALA A 80 1.77 -5.11 -34.11
CA ALA A 80 2.33 -5.22 -35.49
C ALA A 80 3.48 -6.23 -35.58
N LEU A 81 4.28 -6.37 -34.53
CA LEU A 81 5.45 -7.25 -34.48
C LEU A 81 5.14 -8.72 -34.82
N PRO A 82 4.10 -9.38 -34.25
CA PRO A 82 3.81 -10.77 -34.58
C PRO A 82 3.64 -10.97 -36.11
N TYR A 83 2.86 -10.14 -36.76
CA TYR A 83 2.60 -10.26 -38.21
C TYR A 83 3.86 -10.01 -39.07
N ALA A 84 4.74 -9.12 -38.61
CA ALA A 84 5.98 -8.84 -39.31
C ALA A 84 7.04 -9.96 -39.13
N LEU A 85 6.86 -10.85 -38.19
CA LEU A 85 7.74 -11.98 -37.91
C LEU A 85 7.17 -13.31 -38.41
N GLU A 86 5.90 -13.35 -38.80
CA GLU A 86 5.17 -14.57 -39.19
C GLU A 86 5.91 -15.42 -40.23
N GLU A 87 6.45 -14.79 -41.28
CA GLU A 87 7.18 -15.49 -42.34
C GLU A 87 8.52 -16.09 -41.87
N GLY A 88 9.09 -15.56 -40.77
CA GLY A 88 10.36 -16.02 -40.21
C GLY A 88 10.24 -17.04 -39.08
N LEU A 89 9.02 -17.40 -38.68
CA LEU A 89 8.77 -18.32 -37.62
C LEU A 89 8.41 -19.72 -38.12
N ILE A 90 8.78 -20.76 -37.38
CA ILE A 90 8.56 -22.15 -37.76
C ILE A 90 7.16 -22.61 -37.43
N ASN A 91 6.64 -22.19 -36.26
CA ASN A 91 5.31 -22.56 -35.76
C ASN A 91 4.35 -21.36 -35.83
N ASP A 92 3.10 -21.59 -35.44
CA ASP A 92 2.08 -20.56 -35.39
C ASP A 92 2.44 -19.41 -34.46
N LEU A 93 2.01 -18.21 -34.76
CA LEU A 93 2.23 -17.02 -33.90
C LEU A 93 1.72 -17.21 -32.47
N SER A 94 0.67 -18.03 -32.31
CA SER A 94 0.08 -18.32 -31.00
C SER A 94 1.00 -19.12 -30.08
N ASP A 95 2.01 -19.80 -30.63
CA ASP A 95 2.95 -20.63 -29.87
C ASP A 95 4.10 -19.81 -29.28
N TYR A 96 4.18 -18.55 -29.65
CA TYR A 96 5.26 -17.68 -29.22
C TYR A 96 4.79 -16.48 -28.38
N LEU A 97 5.58 -16.14 -27.40
CA LEU A 97 5.58 -14.83 -26.75
C LEU A 97 6.50 -13.91 -27.55
N ILE A 98 5.93 -12.87 -28.17
CA ILE A 98 6.68 -11.89 -28.95
C ILE A 98 6.60 -10.54 -28.25
N LEU A 99 7.74 -10.00 -27.85
CA LEU A 99 7.82 -8.76 -27.08
C LEU A 99 8.76 -7.75 -27.72
N PRO A 100 8.33 -6.48 -27.88
CA PRO A 100 9.25 -5.41 -28.30
C PRO A 100 10.28 -5.14 -27.19
N ALA A 101 11.54 -5.07 -27.58
CA ALA A 101 12.67 -4.92 -26.66
C ALA A 101 13.48 -3.61 -26.87
N GLY A 102 12.91 -2.67 -27.57
CA GLY A 102 13.53 -1.40 -27.93
C GLY A 102 13.71 -1.25 -29.46
N SER A 103 14.22 -0.12 -29.87
CA SER A 103 14.49 0.18 -31.30
C SER A 103 15.89 0.74 -31.45
N GLU A 104 16.54 0.38 -32.57
CA GLU A 104 17.82 0.90 -32.98
C GLU A 104 17.68 1.42 -34.40
N GLY A 105 17.77 2.73 -34.58
CA GLY A 105 17.49 3.39 -35.86
C GLY A 105 16.05 3.12 -36.33
N LYS A 106 15.89 2.52 -37.51
CA LYS A 106 14.59 2.17 -38.09
C LYS A 106 14.13 0.75 -37.75
N LYS A 107 14.99 -0.05 -37.11
CA LYS A 107 14.70 -1.45 -36.75
C LYS A 107 14.20 -1.55 -35.31
N VAL A 108 13.18 -2.36 -35.09
CA VAL A 108 12.65 -2.72 -33.77
C VAL A 108 13.19 -4.08 -33.39
N ARG A 109 13.76 -4.16 -32.20
CA ARG A 109 14.20 -5.40 -31.60
C ARG A 109 13.01 -6.13 -30.98
N ALA A 110 12.87 -7.42 -31.24
CA ALA A 110 11.84 -8.28 -30.70
C ALA A 110 12.45 -9.54 -30.07
N TYR A 111 12.03 -9.86 -28.85
CA TYR A 111 12.28 -11.18 -28.27
C TYR A 111 11.16 -12.13 -28.65
N VAL A 112 11.55 -13.32 -29.10
CA VAL A 112 10.65 -14.41 -29.50
C VAL A 112 10.98 -15.64 -28.68
N ILE A 113 10.01 -16.10 -27.89
CA ILE A 113 10.20 -17.19 -26.94
C ILE A 113 9.01 -18.15 -27.09
N GLY A 114 9.28 -19.47 -27.16
CA GLY A 114 8.22 -20.47 -27.14
C GLY A 114 7.40 -20.40 -25.85
N ASN A 115 6.10 -20.38 -25.98
CA ASN A 115 5.19 -20.32 -24.83
C ASN A 115 5.33 -21.54 -23.95
N ASP A 116 5.50 -22.73 -24.55
CA ASP A 116 5.71 -24.01 -23.86
C ASP A 116 6.96 -23.99 -22.96
N LEU A 117 8.00 -23.26 -23.39
CA LEU A 117 9.23 -23.13 -22.63
C LEU A 117 9.00 -22.31 -21.34
N ILE A 118 8.25 -21.20 -21.45
CA ILE A 118 7.91 -20.37 -20.29
C ILE A 118 6.98 -21.13 -19.32
N GLU A 119 5.98 -21.83 -19.87
CA GLU A 119 5.05 -22.64 -19.08
C GLU A 119 5.79 -23.69 -18.26
N ARG A 120 6.65 -24.48 -18.88
CA ARG A 120 7.48 -25.50 -18.20
C ARG A 120 8.38 -24.88 -17.10
N LEU A 121 8.95 -23.71 -17.38
CA LEU A 121 9.78 -23.02 -16.38
C LEU A 121 8.96 -22.60 -15.17
N LEU A 122 7.80 -22.01 -15.39
CA LEU A 122 6.93 -21.55 -14.33
C LEU A 122 6.34 -22.71 -13.53
N GLU A 123 5.92 -23.78 -14.19
CA GLU A 123 5.42 -25.01 -13.55
C GLU A 123 6.49 -25.64 -12.65
N GLU A 124 7.75 -25.74 -13.12
CA GLU A 124 8.85 -26.26 -12.30
C GLU A 124 9.17 -25.35 -11.11
N CYS A 125 9.12 -24.02 -11.29
CA CYS A 125 9.27 -23.07 -10.19
C CYS A 125 8.15 -23.19 -9.16
N GLU A 126 6.91 -23.37 -9.60
CA GLU A 126 5.74 -23.56 -8.73
C GLU A 126 5.82 -24.88 -7.95
N LEU A 127 6.20 -25.98 -8.63
CA LEU A 127 6.40 -27.29 -8.02
C LEU A 127 7.42 -27.23 -6.86
N HIS A 128 8.44 -26.39 -6.98
CA HIS A 128 9.48 -26.21 -5.96
C HIS A 128 9.25 -24.99 -5.06
N HIS A 129 8.04 -24.45 -5.02
CA HIS A 129 7.65 -23.32 -4.17
C HIS A 129 8.53 -22.07 -4.31
N LEU A 130 9.06 -21.80 -5.52
CA LEU A 130 9.82 -20.59 -5.82
C LEU A 130 8.86 -19.47 -6.23
N GLN A 131 9.05 -18.28 -5.66
CA GLN A 131 8.32 -17.08 -6.06
C GLN A 131 9.03 -16.36 -7.20
N VAL A 132 8.65 -16.64 -8.44
CA VAL A 132 9.20 -15.92 -9.59
C VAL A 132 8.70 -14.49 -9.60
N ARG A 133 9.59 -13.50 -9.60
CA ARG A 133 9.25 -12.07 -9.66
C ARG A 133 9.42 -11.52 -11.07
N GLU A 134 10.51 -11.87 -11.71
CA GLU A 134 10.88 -11.37 -13.02
C GLU A 134 11.59 -12.47 -13.82
N LEU A 135 11.40 -12.47 -15.12
CA LEU A 135 12.15 -13.26 -16.10
C LEU A 135 12.80 -12.29 -17.09
N ILE A 136 14.12 -12.22 -17.12
CA ILE A 136 14.88 -11.24 -17.87
C ILE A 136 15.69 -11.93 -18.94
N PRO A 137 15.71 -11.45 -20.20
CA PRO A 137 16.60 -11.99 -21.23
C PRO A 137 18.05 -11.70 -20.89
N GLU A 138 18.92 -12.70 -20.99
CA GLU A 138 20.33 -12.58 -20.67
C GLU A 138 21.07 -11.48 -21.44
N THR A 139 20.74 -11.33 -22.72
CA THR A 139 21.41 -10.36 -23.61
C THR A 139 21.17 -8.90 -23.20
N GLN A 140 20.13 -8.61 -22.41
CA GLN A 140 19.97 -7.27 -21.82
C GLN A 140 21.05 -6.92 -20.81
N LEU A 141 21.72 -7.91 -20.27
CA LEU A 141 22.83 -7.71 -19.32
C LEU A 141 24.15 -7.42 -20.01
N LEU A 142 24.20 -7.55 -21.36
CA LEU A 142 25.34 -7.12 -22.17
C LEU A 142 25.33 -5.59 -22.36
N PRO A 143 26.48 -4.98 -22.69
CA PRO A 143 26.55 -3.58 -23.12
C PRO A 143 25.55 -3.31 -24.24
N GLN A 144 24.81 -2.20 -24.14
CA GLN A 144 23.78 -1.88 -25.13
C GLN A 144 24.27 -0.88 -26.20
N ASP A 145 25.34 -0.19 -25.91
CA ASP A 145 25.82 0.93 -26.74
C ASP A 145 26.97 0.54 -27.70
N VAL A 146 27.59 -0.62 -27.45
CA VAL A 146 28.73 -1.10 -28.23
C VAL A 146 28.53 -2.56 -28.64
N PRO A 147 29.08 -2.99 -29.79
CA PRO A 147 29.15 -4.40 -30.15
C PRO A 147 29.98 -5.18 -29.14
N VAL A 148 29.47 -6.33 -28.71
CA VAL A 148 30.15 -7.14 -27.69
C VAL A 148 30.00 -8.62 -27.98
N MET A 149 31.06 -9.38 -27.69
CA MET A 149 31.09 -10.83 -27.62
C MET A 149 31.64 -11.23 -26.27
N LEU A 150 30.81 -11.87 -25.43
CA LEU A 150 31.18 -12.31 -24.10
C LEU A 150 31.25 -13.83 -24.06
N ARG A 151 32.41 -14.36 -23.65
CA ARG A 151 32.61 -15.80 -23.46
C ARG A 151 31.68 -16.37 -22.41
N GLN A 152 30.94 -17.43 -22.76
CA GLN A 152 30.07 -18.16 -21.86
C GLN A 152 30.11 -19.66 -22.15
N GLY A 153 30.64 -20.44 -21.25
CA GLY A 153 30.72 -21.88 -21.42
C GLY A 153 31.44 -22.29 -22.71
N GLN A 154 30.74 -22.94 -23.63
CA GLN A 154 31.26 -23.43 -24.93
C GLN A 154 30.87 -22.52 -26.10
N GLY A 155 30.56 -21.26 -25.84
CA GLY A 155 30.15 -20.32 -26.87
C GLY A 155 30.28 -18.88 -26.40
N TRP A 156 29.61 -18.00 -27.11
CA TRP A 156 29.68 -16.56 -26.97
C TRP A 156 28.30 -15.97 -26.94
N ALA A 157 27.99 -15.23 -25.89
CA ALA A 157 26.84 -14.34 -25.92
C ALA A 157 27.24 -13.10 -26.72
N MET A 158 26.48 -12.83 -27.77
CA MET A 158 26.82 -11.79 -28.75
C MET A 158 25.73 -10.76 -28.81
N ARG A 159 26.13 -9.52 -28.95
CA ARG A 159 25.24 -8.43 -29.33
C ARG A 159 25.96 -7.51 -30.29
N ILE A 160 25.48 -7.48 -31.54
CA ILE A 160 25.88 -6.54 -32.61
C ILE A 160 24.64 -5.71 -32.89
N PRO A 161 24.61 -4.43 -32.46
CA PRO A 161 23.43 -3.57 -32.58
C PRO A 161 22.83 -3.56 -33.97
N GLY A 162 21.52 -3.77 -34.06
CA GLY A 162 20.78 -3.77 -35.35
C GLY A 162 21.03 -4.97 -36.29
N ILE A 163 21.95 -5.90 -35.89
CA ILE A 163 22.33 -7.05 -36.74
C ILE A 163 22.02 -8.36 -36.02
N PHE A 164 22.60 -8.60 -34.86
CA PHE A 164 22.46 -9.89 -34.15
C PHE A 164 22.50 -9.72 -32.65
N GLU A 165 21.65 -10.48 -31.97
CA GLU A 165 21.69 -10.62 -30.53
C GLU A 165 21.30 -12.05 -30.15
N GLY A 166 22.17 -12.76 -29.43
CA GLY A 166 21.93 -14.16 -29.08
C GLY A 166 23.17 -14.84 -28.52
N TRP A 167 23.13 -16.17 -28.49
CA TRP A 167 24.25 -17.01 -28.08
C TRP A 167 24.65 -17.94 -29.21
N VAL A 168 25.96 -18.06 -29.46
CA VAL A 168 26.51 -18.87 -30.54
C VAL A 168 27.60 -19.77 -30.01
N THR A 169 27.55 -21.07 -30.36
CA THR A 169 28.64 -22.01 -30.03
C THR A 169 29.91 -21.70 -30.81
N ASP A 170 31.05 -22.16 -30.28
CA ASP A 170 32.33 -22.01 -31.02
C ASP A 170 32.27 -22.61 -32.41
N SER A 171 31.62 -23.79 -32.54
CA SER A 171 31.49 -24.47 -33.86
C SER A 171 30.57 -23.79 -34.82
N ALA A 172 29.58 -23.02 -34.35
CA ALA A 172 28.62 -22.30 -35.20
C ALA A 172 29.03 -20.86 -35.44
N MET A 173 30.12 -20.37 -34.87
CA MET A 173 30.54 -18.97 -34.97
C MET A 173 30.77 -18.54 -36.43
N THR A 174 31.59 -19.28 -37.15
CA THR A 174 31.91 -18.94 -38.55
C THR A 174 30.66 -18.99 -39.45
N PRO A 175 29.86 -20.08 -39.49
CA PRO A 175 28.69 -20.09 -40.38
C PRO A 175 27.62 -19.06 -39.99
N VAL A 176 27.47 -18.72 -38.70
CA VAL A 176 26.56 -17.65 -38.29
C VAL A 176 27.03 -16.29 -38.79
N LEU A 177 28.32 -15.98 -38.60
CA LEU A 177 28.88 -14.72 -39.09
C LEU A 177 28.85 -14.62 -40.61
N GLU A 178 29.15 -15.70 -41.34
CA GLU A 178 28.99 -15.77 -42.79
C GLU A 178 27.56 -15.45 -43.16
N SER A 179 26.58 -16.09 -42.56
CA SER A 179 25.16 -15.82 -42.80
C SER A 179 24.74 -14.38 -42.49
N LEU A 180 25.35 -13.73 -41.50
CA LEU A 180 25.02 -12.34 -41.15
C LEU A 180 25.63 -11.29 -42.08
N PHE A 181 26.81 -11.58 -42.63
CA PHE A 181 27.62 -10.60 -43.38
C PHE A 181 27.81 -10.93 -44.85
N ASP A 182 27.51 -12.16 -45.33
CA ASP A 182 27.72 -12.61 -46.72
C ASP A 182 26.47 -12.39 -47.60
N HIS A 183 25.36 -11.91 -47.06
CA HIS A 183 24.18 -11.62 -47.87
C HIS A 183 24.41 -10.36 -48.69
N GLY A 184 24.53 -10.55 -50.01
CA GLY A 184 24.85 -9.56 -51.02
C GLY A 184 23.84 -8.44 -51.26
N ASP A 185 23.08 -8.03 -50.25
CA ASP A 185 22.30 -6.82 -50.29
C ASP A 185 23.25 -5.63 -50.11
N GLU A 186 23.37 -4.83 -51.17
CA GLU A 186 24.23 -3.63 -51.24
C GLU A 186 24.00 -2.66 -50.02
N GLU A 187 22.87 -2.70 -49.38
CA GLU A 187 22.54 -1.92 -48.19
C GLU A 187 23.19 -2.49 -46.91
N GLN A 188 23.51 -3.80 -46.83
CA GLN A 188 24.15 -4.46 -45.68
C GLN A 188 25.66 -4.60 -45.82
N ALA A 189 26.17 -4.66 -47.01
CA ALA A 189 27.62 -4.71 -47.29
C ALA A 189 28.42 -3.49 -46.80
N ALA A 190 27.74 -2.42 -46.38
CA ALA A 190 28.33 -1.21 -45.82
C ALA A 190 28.45 -1.21 -44.28
N HIS A 191 27.98 -2.25 -43.58
CA HIS A 191 27.96 -2.25 -42.12
C HIS A 191 29.29 -2.76 -41.56
N GLN A 192 30.28 -1.88 -41.51
CA GLN A 192 31.48 -2.12 -40.74
C GLN A 192 31.17 -2.07 -39.23
N VAL A 193 31.40 -3.15 -38.55
CA VAL A 193 31.28 -3.23 -37.08
C VAL A 193 32.50 -2.62 -36.45
N THR A 194 32.35 -1.45 -35.86
CA THR A 194 33.47 -0.72 -35.23
C THR A 194 33.42 -0.81 -33.72
N GLY A 195 34.58 -0.93 -33.10
CA GLY A 195 34.71 -0.92 -31.62
C GLY A 195 34.16 -2.19 -30.97
N LEU A 196 34.30 -3.35 -31.64
CA LEU A 196 33.89 -4.64 -31.06
C LEU A 196 34.68 -4.96 -29.81
N GLN A 197 34.00 -5.21 -28.71
CA GLN A 197 34.62 -5.67 -27.47
C GLN A 197 34.47 -7.18 -27.34
N ILE A 198 35.60 -7.88 -27.23
CA ILE A 198 35.65 -9.31 -26.96
C ILE A 198 36.05 -9.50 -25.50
N MET A 199 35.12 -10.02 -24.70
CA MET A 199 35.29 -10.23 -23.27
C MET A 199 35.39 -11.72 -22.98
N ALA A 200 36.45 -12.12 -22.29
CA ALA A 200 36.64 -13.49 -21.82
C ALA A 200 37.39 -13.50 -20.49
N PRO A 201 37.16 -14.51 -19.62
CA PRO A 201 37.93 -14.69 -18.40
C PRO A 201 39.41 -14.87 -18.66
N GLN A 202 39.78 -15.50 -19.78
CA GLN A 202 41.13 -15.74 -20.23
C GLN A 202 41.36 -15.07 -21.59
N LEU A 203 42.42 -14.27 -21.70
CA LEU A 203 42.71 -13.49 -22.91
C LEU A 203 43.09 -14.35 -24.12
N ASP A 204 43.66 -15.55 -23.93
CA ASP A 204 43.98 -16.50 -24.98
C ASP A 204 42.74 -16.93 -25.79
N GLN A 205 41.59 -17.14 -25.12
CA GLN A 205 40.31 -17.44 -25.78
C GLN A 205 39.80 -16.27 -26.62
N ALA A 206 39.88 -15.06 -26.07
CA ALA A 206 39.52 -13.84 -26.79
C ALA A 206 40.47 -13.57 -27.97
N GLN A 207 41.77 -13.86 -27.81
CA GLN A 207 42.76 -13.70 -28.86
C GLN A 207 42.51 -14.68 -30.02
N LEU A 208 42.14 -15.93 -29.70
CA LEU A 208 41.80 -16.93 -30.74
C LEU A 208 40.63 -16.46 -31.60
N LEU A 209 39.54 -15.98 -30.93
CA LEU A 209 38.38 -15.45 -31.63
C LEU A 209 38.77 -14.22 -32.50
N LYS A 210 39.54 -13.30 -31.92
CA LYS A 210 40.01 -12.10 -32.65
C LYS A 210 40.75 -12.50 -33.94
N THR A 211 41.72 -13.44 -33.83
CA THR A 211 42.48 -13.93 -35.00
C THR A 211 41.56 -14.54 -36.03
N THR A 212 40.57 -15.29 -35.61
CA THR A 212 39.56 -15.86 -36.56
C THR A 212 38.75 -14.76 -37.25
N LEU A 213 38.30 -13.74 -36.51
CA LEU A 213 37.55 -12.62 -37.09
C LEU A 213 38.38 -11.80 -38.05
N GLU A 214 39.65 -11.51 -37.72
CA GLU A 214 40.58 -10.75 -38.58
C GLU A 214 40.96 -11.52 -39.85
N SER A 215 41.08 -12.87 -39.76
CA SER A 215 41.43 -13.69 -40.92
C SER A 215 40.26 -14.00 -41.85
N SER A 216 39.10 -14.36 -41.29
CA SER A 216 37.94 -14.82 -42.06
C SER A 216 36.98 -13.70 -42.44
N PHE A 217 36.99 -12.58 -41.70
CA PHE A 217 36.06 -11.46 -41.89
C PHE A 217 36.82 -10.12 -42.03
N ALA A 218 37.89 -10.14 -42.81
CA ALA A 218 38.73 -8.96 -43.03
C ALA A 218 37.88 -7.81 -43.62
N GLY A 219 37.90 -6.65 -42.93
CA GLY A 219 37.14 -5.46 -43.35
C GLY A 219 35.72 -5.34 -42.74
N VAL A 220 35.17 -6.41 -42.15
CA VAL A 220 33.88 -6.36 -41.47
C VAL A 220 34.06 -5.80 -40.05
N PHE A 221 35.05 -6.30 -39.35
CA PHE A 221 35.31 -5.87 -37.96
C PHE A 221 36.51 -4.93 -37.89
N ALA A 222 36.31 -3.73 -37.32
CA ALA A 222 37.36 -2.77 -37.11
C ALA A 222 37.44 -2.34 -35.63
N GLY A 223 38.69 -2.18 -35.13
CA GLY A 223 38.87 -1.72 -33.78
C GLY A 223 38.43 -2.75 -32.73
N ILE A 224 38.93 -4.00 -32.86
CA ILE A 224 38.61 -5.08 -31.92
C ILE A 224 39.43 -4.89 -30.64
N GLU A 225 38.75 -4.68 -29.54
CA GLU A 225 39.30 -4.54 -28.21
C GLU A 225 39.13 -5.86 -27.42
N LEU A 226 40.21 -6.31 -26.79
CA LEU A 226 40.21 -7.50 -25.95
C LEU A 226 40.16 -7.10 -24.46
N LEU A 227 39.19 -7.62 -23.75
CA LEU A 227 38.98 -7.34 -22.33
C LEU A 227 39.07 -8.64 -21.53
N ALA A 228 40.03 -8.71 -20.60
CA ALA A 228 40.08 -9.77 -19.59
C ALA A 228 38.98 -9.52 -18.55
N ASN A 229 37.77 -9.87 -18.89
CA ASN A 229 36.59 -9.62 -18.05
C ASN A 229 35.57 -10.75 -18.23
N ASP A 230 35.02 -11.21 -17.13
CA ASP A 230 33.95 -12.20 -17.09
C ASP A 230 32.53 -11.59 -17.24
N GLY A 231 32.46 -10.27 -17.39
CA GLY A 231 31.19 -9.54 -17.46
C GLY A 231 30.41 -9.43 -16.15
N SER A 232 30.94 -9.86 -15.01
CA SER A 232 30.21 -9.89 -13.73
C SER A 232 29.80 -8.50 -13.25
N GLN A 233 30.73 -7.55 -13.28
CA GLN A 233 30.47 -6.16 -12.87
C GLN A 233 29.41 -5.50 -13.77
N LEU A 234 29.52 -5.71 -15.08
CA LEU A 234 28.55 -5.21 -16.05
C LEU A 234 27.16 -5.78 -15.77
N ARG A 235 27.06 -7.10 -15.56
CA ARG A 235 25.79 -7.75 -15.23
C ARG A 235 25.18 -7.19 -13.95
N GLN A 236 25.96 -7.02 -12.89
CA GLN A 236 25.48 -6.43 -11.64
C GLN A 236 24.99 -4.99 -11.81
N GLN A 237 25.72 -4.18 -12.55
CA GLN A 237 25.31 -2.80 -12.85
C GLN A 237 24.01 -2.76 -13.66
N ARG A 238 23.88 -3.62 -14.67
CA ARG A 238 22.70 -3.69 -15.53
C ARG A 238 21.47 -4.20 -14.79
N LEU A 239 21.62 -5.12 -13.83
CA LEU A 239 20.54 -5.63 -12.98
C LEU A 239 19.90 -4.57 -12.08
N GLN A 240 20.56 -3.44 -11.86
CA GLN A 240 20.01 -2.29 -11.13
C GLN A 240 19.22 -1.35 -12.05
N GLY A 241 19.34 -1.51 -13.36
CA GLY A 241 18.65 -0.69 -14.37
C GLY A 241 17.24 -1.19 -14.68
N LYS A 242 16.57 -0.47 -15.58
CA LYS A 242 15.27 -0.88 -16.11
C LYS A 242 15.48 -1.96 -17.17
N LEU A 243 15.01 -3.16 -16.90
CA LEU A 243 15.08 -4.32 -17.78
C LEU A 243 13.67 -4.70 -18.28
N THR A 244 13.61 -5.35 -19.44
CA THR A 244 12.35 -5.89 -19.97
C THR A 244 12.04 -7.20 -19.23
N ASN A 245 10.91 -7.25 -18.55
CA ASN A 245 10.40 -8.49 -17.98
C ASN A 245 9.64 -9.26 -19.06
N LEU A 246 10.00 -10.53 -19.26
CA LEU A 246 9.32 -11.42 -20.20
C LEU A 246 7.98 -11.94 -19.68
N LEU A 247 7.75 -11.87 -18.35
CA LEU A 247 6.49 -12.29 -17.74
C LEU A 247 5.42 -11.20 -17.91
N THR A 248 4.84 -11.16 -19.11
CA THR A 248 3.79 -10.21 -19.49
C THR A 248 2.56 -10.94 -20.03
N GLY A 249 1.44 -10.24 -20.13
CA GLY A 249 0.19 -10.79 -20.66
C GLY A 249 -0.29 -12.00 -19.85
N ARG A 250 -0.41 -13.16 -20.49
CA ARG A 250 -0.88 -14.39 -19.84
C ARG A 250 0.09 -14.96 -18.78
N PHE A 251 1.38 -14.63 -18.90
CA PHE A 251 2.42 -15.04 -17.95
C PHE A 251 2.67 -14.02 -16.84
N GLN A 252 1.89 -12.95 -16.79
CA GLN A 252 2.06 -11.94 -15.78
C GLN A 252 1.88 -12.54 -14.40
N VAL A 253 2.98 -12.68 -13.67
CA VAL A 253 2.93 -13.03 -12.26
C VAL A 253 2.27 -11.86 -11.54
N ARG A 254 1.11 -12.10 -10.95
CA ARG A 254 0.54 -11.13 -10.01
C ARG A 254 1.54 -10.99 -8.90
N GLU A 255 2.18 -9.85 -8.83
CA GLU A 255 2.87 -9.48 -7.61
C GLU A 255 1.84 -9.64 -6.51
N VAL A 256 2.08 -10.61 -5.61
CA VAL A 256 1.46 -10.53 -4.29
C VAL A 256 1.99 -9.20 -3.78
N ALA A 257 1.16 -8.19 -3.87
CA ALA A 257 1.53 -6.85 -3.47
C ALA A 257 2.10 -7.00 -2.06
N GLU A 258 3.39 -6.75 -1.91
CA GLU A 258 3.89 -6.38 -0.59
C GLU A 258 2.87 -5.34 -0.12
N ASP A 259 2.26 -5.57 1.04
CA ASP A 259 1.29 -4.69 1.68
C ASP A 259 1.89 -3.30 1.96
N LYS A 260 2.38 -2.67 0.92
CA LYS A 260 2.67 -1.23 0.95
C LYS A 260 1.31 -0.56 0.90
N PRO A 261 0.89 0.05 2.00
CA PRO A 261 -0.39 0.73 2.01
C PRO A 261 -0.45 1.66 0.79
N PRO A 262 -1.51 1.58 -0.01
CA PRO A 262 -1.61 2.31 -1.26
C PRO A 262 -1.40 3.80 -0.99
N VAL A 263 -0.80 4.51 -1.94
CA VAL A 263 -0.37 5.92 -1.78
C VAL A 263 -1.50 6.84 -1.27
N TRP A 264 -2.77 6.53 -1.58
CA TRP A 264 -3.94 7.24 -1.08
C TRP A 264 -4.10 7.16 0.45
N TRP A 265 -3.58 6.08 1.10
CA TRP A 265 -3.59 5.96 2.56
C TRP A 265 -2.81 7.09 3.25
N ARG A 266 -1.77 7.62 2.61
CA ARG A 266 -1.02 8.78 3.12
C ARG A 266 -1.88 10.03 3.20
N GLY A 267 -2.77 10.25 2.22
CA GLY A 267 -3.75 11.32 2.24
C GLY A 267 -4.76 11.16 3.40
N LEU A 268 -5.29 9.95 3.59
CA LEU A 268 -6.19 9.62 4.69
C LEU A 268 -5.51 9.78 6.06
N ALA A 269 -4.27 9.33 6.20
CA ALA A 269 -3.48 9.50 7.42
C ALA A 269 -3.23 10.99 7.74
N ALA A 270 -2.96 11.82 6.72
CA ALA A 270 -2.80 13.26 6.89
C ALA A 270 -4.11 13.93 7.35
N VAL A 271 -5.26 13.58 6.76
CA VAL A 271 -6.58 14.08 7.17
C VAL A 271 -6.91 13.63 8.60
N ALA A 272 -6.65 12.36 8.94
CA ALA A 272 -6.85 11.84 10.30
C ALA A 272 -5.95 12.56 11.32
N ALA A 273 -4.70 12.85 10.97
CA ALA A 273 -3.79 13.60 11.83
C ALA A 273 -4.28 15.05 12.06
N VAL A 274 -4.74 15.74 11.02
CA VAL A 274 -5.32 17.09 11.12
C VAL A 274 -6.58 17.05 12.00
N TRP A 275 -7.46 16.06 11.78
CA TRP A 275 -8.66 15.90 12.59
C TRP A 275 -8.34 15.65 14.07
N LEU A 276 -7.33 14.83 14.35
CA LEU A 276 -6.90 14.52 15.73
C LEU A 276 -6.32 15.75 16.42
N VAL A 277 -5.53 16.57 15.68
CA VAL A 277 -4.99 17.84 16.21
C VAL A 277 -6.12 18.83 16.49
N THR A 278 -7.08 18.97 15.57
CA THR A 278 -8.23 19.88 15.78
C THR A 278 -9.14 19.43 16.90
N ALA A 279 -9.38 18.11 17.04
CA ALA A 279 -10.16 17.55 18.14
C ALA A 279 -9.47 17.75 19.50
N THR A 280 -8.17 17.54 19.58
CA THR A 280 -7.41 17.79 20.83
C THR A 280 -7.36 19.28 21.19
N LEU A 281 -7.22 20.14 20.18
CA LEU A 281 -7.26 21.60 20.40
C LEU A 281 -8.64 22.06 20.89
N TYR A 282 -9.71 21.52 20.30
CA TYR A 282 -11.08 21.79 20.72
C TYR A 282 -11.31 21.38 22.19
N LEU A 283 -10.92 20.16 22.56
CA LEU A 283 -11.04 19.67 23.95
C LEU A 283 -10.21 20.51 24.92
N PHE A 284 -9.06 21.01 24.49
CA PHE A 284 -8.23 21.86 25.33
C PHE A 284 -8.88 23.24 25.55
N ILE A 285 -9.45 23.85 24.53
CA ILE A 285 -10.17 25.12 24.61
C ILE A 285 -11.43 24.95 25.48
N ASP A 286 -12.19 23.89 25.27
CA ASP A 286 -13.42 23.60 26.04
C ASP A 286 -13.10 23.42 27.54
N ASN A 287 -12.06 22.66 27.84
CA ASN A 287 -11.61 22.46 29.22
C ASN A 287 -11.13 23.78 29.86
N TYR A 288 -10.48 24.65 29.07
CA TYR A 288 -10.05 25.95 29.56
C TYR A 288 -11.21 26.88 29.83
N THR A 289 -12.22 26.94 28.96
CA THR A 289 -13.43 27.77 29.14
C THR A 289 -14.29 27.27 30.33
N LEU A 290 -14.47 25.94 30.42
CA LEU A 290 -15.16 25.32 31.59
C LEU A 290 -14.47 25.66 32.91
N LYS A 291 -13.15 25.66 32.94
CA LYS A 291 -12.37 26.00 34.12
C LYS A 291 -12.55 27.47 34.54
N GLN A 292 -12.58 28.39 33.56
CA GLN A 292 -12.88 29.80 33.80
C GLN A 292 -14.31 30.01 34.34
N GLN A 293 -15.30 29.39 33.68
CA GLN A 293 -16.70 29.46 34.16
C GLN A 293 -16.88 28.93 35.57
N SER A 294 -16.24 27.77 35.84
CA SER A 294 -16.25 27.16 37.17
C SER A 294 -15.63 28.09 38.23
N GLN A 295 -14.57 28.83 37.90
CA GLN A 295 -13.96 29.80 38.83
C GLN A 295 -14.86 31.00 39.05
N GLN A 296 -15.55 31.50 38.01
CA GLN A 296 -16.49 32.62 38.14
C GLN A 296 -17.69 32.24 39.00
N VAL A 297 -18.33 31.10 38.73
CA VAL A 297 -19.45 30.63 39.55
C VAL A 297 -19.02 30.42 41.02
N ARG A 298 -17.80 29.91 41.22
CA ARG A 298 -17.25 29.71 42.58
C ARG A 298 -16.99 31.06 43.28
N ALA A 299 -16.51 32.05 42.54
CA ALA A 299 -16.30 33.38 43.11
C ALA A 299 -17.63 34.06 43.50
N GLU A 300 -18.64 33.96 42.64
CA GLU A 300 -20.01 34.43 42.92
C GLU A 300 -20.61 33.73 44.12
N ALA A 301 -20.51 32.42 44.21
CA ALA A 301 -20.99 31.61 45.35
C ALA A 301 -20.29 32.04 46.66
N ILE A 302 -18.98 32.29 46.60
CA ILE A 302 -18.23 32.81 47.78
C ILE A 302 -18.69 34.21 48.16
N SER A 303 -18.97 35.09 47.20
CA SER A 303 -19.47 36.46 47.50
C SER A 303 -20.88 36.44 48.12
N LEU A 304 -21.77 35.60 47.60
CA LEU A 304 -23.09 35.38 48.14
C LEU A 304 -23.04 34.81 49.58
N TYR A 305 -22.19 33.81 49.79
CA TYR A 305 -22.00 33.22 51.13
C TYR A 305 -21.48 34.23 52.14
N LYS A 306 -20.51 35.08 51.77
CA LYS A 306 -20.01 36.16 52.63
C LYS A 306 -21.05 37.22 52.99
N ASN A 307 -21.95 37.51 52.03
CA ASN A 307 -23.04 38.46 52.25
C ASN A 307 -24.12 37.90 53.19
N LEU A 308 -24.37 36.61 53.12
CA LEU A 308 -25.36 35.92 53.98
C LEU A 308 -24.84 35.61 55.38
N PHE A 309 -23.52 35.37 55.52
CA PHE A 309 -22.88 34.99 56.77
C PHE A 309 -21.61 35.82 57.04
N PRO A 310 -21.76 37.11 57.36
CA PRO A 310 -20.64 37.99 57.65
C PRO A 310 -19.91 37.57 58.91
N GLY A 311 -18.65 37.14 58.80
CA GLY A 311 -17.79 36.73 59.91
C GLY A 311 -17.31 35.29 59.92
N GLU A 312 -17.82 34.43 59.07
CA GLU A 312 -17.37 33.03 58.98
C GLU A 312 -16.17 32.87 58.02
N ARG A 313 -15.14 32.08 58.46
CA ARG A 313 -14.01 31.71 57.61
C ARG A 313 -14.39 30.56 56.68
N ILE A 314 -14.30 30.79 55.38
CA ILE A 314 -14.58 29.75 54.36
C ILE A 314 -13.38 28.79 54.26
N ARG A 315 -13.55 27.55 54.72
CA ARG A 315 -12.58 26.46 54.53
C ARG A 315 -12.94 25.54 53.39
N SER A 316 -14.23 25.19 53.27
CA SER A 316 -14.78 24.43 52.14
C SER A 316 -16.25 24.82 51.98
N LEU A 317 -16.52 25.64 50.93
CA LEU A 317 -17.85 26.20 50.65
C LEU A 317 -18.92 25.10 50.56
N GLU A 318 -18.62 24.05 49.83
CA GLU A 318 -19.54 22.94 49.60
C GLU A 318 -19.95 22.19 50.86
N ARG A 319 -18.97 21.89 51.73
CA ARG A 319 -19.24 21.20 53.03
C ARG A 319 -19.95 22.12 54.00
N GLN A 320 -19.62 23.42 54.01
CA GLN A 320 -20.25 24.38 54.94
C GLN A 320 -21.69 24.66 54.53
N ILE A 321 -22.00 24.81 53.22
CA ILE A 321 -23.36 24.93 52.72
C ILE A 321 -24.16 23.66 53.02
N LYS A 322 -23.59 22.48 52.77
CA LYS A 322 -24.24 21.20 53.03
C LYS A 322 -24.50 20.98 54.53
N ALA A 323 -23.55 21.30 55.39
CA ALA A 323 -23.72 21.19 56.84
C ALA A 323 -24.81 22.14 57.38
N LYS A 324 -24.98 23.33 56.78
CA LYS A 324 -26.05 24.25 57.11
C LYS A 324 -27.43 23.87 56.56
N LEU A 325 -27.44 23.16 55.42
CA LEU A 325 -28.67 22.57 54.88
C LEU A 325 -29.08 21.30 55.65
N ASP A 326 -28.12 20.45 56.02
CA ASP A 326 -28.37 19.21 56.74
C ASP A 326 -28.52 19.44 58.28
N GLY A 327 -27.98 20.55 58.80
CA GLY A 327 -28.05 20.91 60.23
C GLY A 327 -29.17 21.86 60.61
N GLY A 328 -30.07 22.17 59.71
CA GLY A 328 -31.23 23.06 59.89
C GLY A 328 -32.48 22.34 60.42
N ASP A 329 -32.37 21.54 61.41
CA ASP A 329 -33.52 21.16 62.23
C ASP A 329 -33.74 22.28 63.32
N ASN A 330 -34.87 22.99 63.17
CA ASN A 330 -35.44 24.09 63.95
C ASN A 330 -35.13 25.51 63.49
N THR A 331 -35.96 26.01 62.56
CA THR A 331 -36.80 27.22 62.74
C THR A 331 -37.39 27.67 61.33
N ASP A 332 -38.67 27.80 61.26
CA ASP A 332 -39.58 28.56 60.39
C ASP A 332 -39.36 28.60 58.85
N GLY A 333 -38.34 28.01 58.29
CA GLY A 333 -38.09 27.96 56.83
C GLY A 333 -37.79 26.55 56.28
N ALA A 334 -37.61 25.58 57.15
CA ALA A 334 -37.17 24.23 56.78
C ALA A 334 -38.18 23.50 55.86
N GLY A 335 -39.45 23.69 56.08
CA GLY A 335 -40.52 23.07 55.24
C GLY A 335 -40.52 23.55 53.82
N PHE A 336 -40.28 24.83 53.56
CA PHE A 336 -40.25 25.40 52.20
C PHE A 336 -39.06 24.88 51.38
N ILE A 337 -37.87 24.93 52.01
CA ILE A 337 -36.61 24.55 51.31
C ILE A 337 -36.59 23.04 51.02
N SER A 338 -37.00 22.20 51.99
CA SER A 338 -37.04 20.75 51.80
C SER A 338 -38.05 20.33 50.73
N THR A 339 -39.28 20.86 50.78
CA THR A 339 -40.35 20.55 49.84
C THR A 339 -40.01 21.06 48.42
N THR A 340 -39.45 22.27 48.31
CA THR A 340 -38.99 22.82 47.02
C THR A 340 -37.79 22.04 46.48
N GLY A 341 -36.89 21.56 47.33
CA GLY A 341 -35.74 20.74 46.94
C GLY A 341 -36.15 19.39 46.34
N VAL A 342 -37.17 18.73 46.97
CA VAL A 342 -37.73 17.48 46.41
C VAL A 342 -38.45 17.73 45.11
N LEU A 343 -39.29 18.80 45.05
CA LEU A 343 -39.97 19.20 43.82
C LEU A 343 -38.97 19.43 42.66
N ALA A 344 -37.89 20.15 42.89
CA ALA A 344 -36.86 20.44 41.90
C ALA A 344 -36.16 19.15 41.42
N ARG A 345 -35.89 18.20 42.33
CA ARG A 345 -35.31 16.91 42.02
C ARG A 345 -36.20 16.06 41.14
N VAL A 346 -37.48 15.95 41.50
CA VAL A 346 -38.51 15.21 40.74
C VAL A 346 -38.63 15.79 39.32
N TYR A 347 -38.73 17.14 39.27
CA TYR A 347 -38.85 17.86 38.01
C TYR A 347 -37.66 17.66 37.09
N ALA A 348 -36.45 17.62 37.62
CA ALA A 348 -35.23 17.40 36.89
C ALA A 348 -35.00 15.91 36.48
N ALA A 349 -35.27 14.98 37.38
CA ALA A 349 -34.97 13.55 37.20
C ALA A 349 -35.87 12.87 36.18
N GLN A 350 -37.12 13.29 36.00
CA GLN A 350 -38.09 12.64 35.11
C GLN A 350 -38.24 13.34 33.73
N GLY A 351 -37.41 14.35 33.43
CA GLY A 351 -37.48 15.07 32.19
C GLY A 351 -38.82 15.82 31.95
N LEU A 352 -39.58 16.03 33.00
CA LEU A 352 -40.90 16.70 32.99
C LEU A 352 -40.81 18.18 32.53
N GLN A 353 -39.61 18.76 32.46
CA GLN A 353 -39.35 20.10 31.96
C GLN A 353 -39.90 20.35 30.52
N LYS A 354 -40.01 19.30 29.73
CA LYS A 354 -40.52 19.39 28.35
C LYS A 354 -42.02 19.23 28.23
N GLN A 355 -42.68 18.65 29.25
CA GLN A 355 -44.09 18.28 29.23
C GLN A 355 -44.94 19.16 30.18
N VAL A 356 -44.39 19.59 31.27
CA VAL A 356 -45.07 20.38 32.27
C VAL A 356 -44.31 21.67 32.57
N GLN A 357 -44.95 22.81 32.37
CA GLN A 357 -44.36 24.12 32.61
C GLN A 357 -44.81 24.66 33.99
N LEU A 358 -43.88 24.96 34.84
CA LEU A 358 -44.16 25.57 36.16
C LEU A 358 -44.47 27.08 35.96
N MET A 359 -45.66 27.51 36.36
CA MET A 359 -46.11 28.89 36.19
C MET A 359 -45.91 29.72 37.46
N SER A 360 -46.28 29.21 38.62
CA SER A 360 -46.13 29.90 39.88
C SER A 360 -45.96 28.90 41.04
N LEU A 361 -45.29 29.37 42.07
CA LEU A 361 -45.03 28.61 43.29
C LEU A 361 -45.32 29.52 44.49
N ARG A 362 -46.22 29.07 45.37
CA ARG A 362 -46.62 29.80 46.57
C ARG A 362 -46.54 28.87 47.77
N PHE A 363 -45.82 29.27 48.80
CA PHE A 363 -45.72 28.52 50.05
C PHE A 363 -46.63 29.20 51.11
N ASN A 364 -47.41 28.42 51.80
CA ASN A 364 -48.19 28.87 52.93
C ASN A 364 -47.53 28.34 54.22
N ASP A 365 -46.84 29.22 54.90
CA ASP A 365 -46.08 28.87 56.08
C ASP A 365 -46.97 28.39 57.25
N ARG A 366 -48.20 28.91 57.40
CA ARG A 366 -49.13 28.57 58.43
C ARG A 366 -49.68 27.15 58.28
N LEU A 367 -49.81 26.66 57.05
CA LEU A 367 -50.36 25.34 56.77
C LEU A 367 -49.24 24.37 56.30
N GLN A 368 -47.99 24.86 56.24
CA GLN A 368 -46.83 24.11 55.72
C GLN A 368 -47.13 23.45 54.38
N GLU A 369 -47.89 24.16 53.50
CA GLU A 369 -48.30 23.68 52.20
C GLU A 369 -47.63 24.48 51.08
N LEU A 370 -47.10 23.77 50.09
CA LEU A 370 -46.61 24.36 48.87
C LEU A 370 -47.67 24.22 47.74
N VAL A 371 -48.15 25.32 47.21
CA VAL A 371 -49.08 25.35 46.08
C VAL A 371 -48.36 25.71 44.81
N ILE A 372 -48.37 24.81 43.82
CA ILE A 372 -47.79 25.05 42.53
C ILE A 372 -48.85 25.15 41.45
N GLU A 373 -48.72 26.13 40.56
CA GLU A 373 -49.48 26.22 39.37
C GLU A 373 -48.63 25.77 38.18
N VAL A 374 -49.12 24.79 37.43
CA VAL A 374 -48.43 24.17 36.31
C VAL A 374 -49.33 24.15 35.09
N ARG A 375 -48.69 24.23 33.90
CA ARG A 375 -49.32 24.03 32.61
C ARG A 375 -48.79 22.76 32.01
N ALA A 376 -49.65 21.83 31.64
CA ALA A 376 -49.35 20.56 31.00
C ALA A 376 -50.05 20.44 29.68
N GLY A 377 -49.59 19.60 28.76
CA GLY A 377 -50.23 19.32 27.50
C GLY A 377 -51.57 18.58 27.64
N ASN A 378 -51.68 17.71 28.69
CA ASN A 378 -52.88 16.95 28.97
C ASN A 378 -52.99 16.64 30.49
N LEU A 379 -54.16 16.15 30.89
CA LEU A 379 -54.46 15.82 32.29
C LEU A 379 -53.60 14.68 32.81
N ASN A 380 -53.22 13.76 31.98
CA ASN A 380 -52.38 12.61 32.34
C ASN A 380 -50.99 13.03 32.80
N GLU A 381 -50.44 14.07 32.21
CA GLU A 381 -49.12 14.63 32.64
C GLU A 381 -49.19 15.25 34.04
N LEU A 382 -50.31 15.87 34.40
CA LEU A 382 -50.51 16.35 35.79
C LEU A 382 -50.59 15.22 36.77
N GLN A 383 -51.27 14.12 36.42
CA GLN A 383 -51.30 12.92 37.25
C GLN A 383 -49.95 12.25 37.40
N THR A 384 -49.15 12.24 36.32
CA THR A 384 -47.79 11.71 36.35
C THR A 384 -46.89 12.53 37.29
N LEU A 385 -46.96 13.85 37.25
CA LEU A 385 -46.25 14.74 38.16
C LEU A 385 -46.70 14.48 39.63
N ARG A 386 -48.00 14.35 39.86
CA ARG A 386 -48.50 14.01 41.19
C ARG A 386 -47.96 12.69 41.69
N ALA A 387 -48.08 11.62 40.94
CA ALA A 387 -47.55 10.29 41.30
C ALA A 387 -46.05 10.28 41.54
N ALA A 388 -45.29 11.08 40.77
CA ALA A 388 -43.87 11.24 40.98
C ALA A 388 -43.50 11.92 42.30
N LEU A 389 -44.29 12.92 42.73
CA LEU A 389 -44.11 13.60 44.02
C LEU A 389 -44.50 12.70 45.19
N GLU A 390 -45.57 11.91 45.04
CA GLU A 390 -45.99 10.92 46.04
C GLU A 390 -44.96 9.82 46.25
N LYS A 391 -44.28 9.39 45.17
CA LYS A 391 -43.21 8.38 45.23
C LYS A 391 -41.99 8.85 46.04
N GLU A 392 -41.73 10.15 46.05
CA GLU A 392 -40.64 10.77 46.85
C GLU A 392 -41.10 11.14 48.28
N GLY A 393 -42.28 10.68 48.71
CA GLY A 393 -42.72 10.83 50.07
C GLY A 393 -43.49 12.14 50.39
N LEU A 394 -43.90 12.90 49.35
CA LEU A 394 -44.68 14.11 49.53
C LEU A 394 -46.19 13.81 49.31
N VAL A 395 -47.06 14.39 50.12
CA VAL A 395 -48.50 14.31 49.85
C VAL A 395 -48.88 15.36 48.82
N ALA A 396 -49.26 14.93 47.61
CA ALA A 396 -49.58 15.82 46.52
C ALA A 396 -51.03 15.63 46.06
N GLU A 397 -51.84 16.72 46.04
CA GLU A 397 -53.24 16.70 45.60
C GLU A 397 -53.47 17.70 44.47
N VAL A 398 -54.18 17.26 43.42
CA VAL A 398 -54.58 18.16 42.32
C VAL A 398 -55.86 18.92 42.75
N ALA A 399 -55.69 20.16 43.21
CA ALA A 399 -56.75 20.99 43.71
C ALA A 399 -57.68 21.51 42.61
N SER A 400 -57.18 21.75 41.40
CA SER A 400 -58.01 22.13 40.24
C SER A 400 -57.24 21.84 38.93
N ALA A 401 -57.99 21.46 37.90
CA ALA A 401 -57.49 21.34 36.55
C ALA A 401 -58.50 21.99 35.60
N THR A 402 -58.08 22.97 34.79
CA THR A 402 -58.93 23.70 33.86
C THR A 402 -58.32 23.60 32.46
N ASN A 403 -59.10 23.23 31.47
CA ASN A 403 -58.70 23.22 30.08
C ASN A 403 -58.62 24.66 29.56
N ASP A 404 -57.47 25.03 29.05
CA ASP A 404 -57.20 26.31 28.40
C ASP A 404 -56.85 26.08 26.92
N LYS A 405 -56.81 27.13 26.12
CA LYS A 405 -56.56 27.03 24.64
C LYS A 405 -55.20 26.42 24.32
N ASP A 406 -54.24 26.51 25.23
CA ASP A 406 -52.86 26.07 25.05
C ASP A 406 -52.46 24.88 25.98
N GLY A 407 -53.44 24.11 26.49
CA GLY A 407 -53.22 22.95 27.35
C GLY A 407 -54.05 22.95 28.62
N VAL A 408 -53.71 22.11 29.58
CA VAL A 408 -54.37 22.00 30.90
C VAL A 408 -53.59 22.78 31.95
N LYS A 409 -54.22 23.78 32.55
CA LYS A 409 -53.69 24.49 33.71
C LYS A 409 -54.11 23.78 34.98
N GLY A 410 -53.15 23.27 35.74
CA GLY A 410 -53.37 22.55 36.97
C GLY A 410 -52.82 23.29 38.18
N ARG A 411 -53.52 23.17 39.32
CA ARG A 411 -53.02 23.61 40.62
C ARG A 411 -52.81 22.38 41.49
N ILE A 412 -51.60 22.17 41.96
CA ILE A 412 -51.24 21.04 42.81
C ILE A 412 -50.83 21.59 44.17
N LYS A 413 -51.45 21.07 45.22
CA LYS A 413 -51.05 21.32 46.60
C LYS A 413 -50.11 20.22 47.04
N ILE A 414 -49.02 20.57 47.67
CA ILE A 414 -48.04 19.67 48.20
C ILE A 414 -47.91 19.99 49.69
N GLY A 415 -48.38 19.09 50.53
CA GLY A 415 -48.26 19.22 51.98
C GLY A 415 -47.04 18.45 52.51
N GLY A 416 -46.56 18.87 53.69
CA GLY A 416 -45.57 18.09 54.41
C GLY A 416 -46.10 16.73 54.84
N SER A 417 -45.23 15.73 54.96
CA SER A 417 -45.53 14.35 55.32
C SER A 417 -46.50 14.25 56.54
N ALA A 418 -47.49 13.36 56.37
CA ALA A 418 -48.32 12.95 57.49
C ALA A 418 -47.50 12.34 58.66
#